data_235d0446d455a45a15e346e1beb83838
#
_entry.id   235d0446d455a45a15e346e1beb83838
#
_cell.length_a   1.000
_cell.length_b   1.000
_cell.length_c   1.000
_cell.angle_alpha   90.00
_cell.angle_beta   90.00
_cell.angle_gamma   90.00
#
_symmetry.space_group_name_H-M   'P 1'
#
loop_
_entity.id
_entity.type
_entity.pdbx_description
1 polymer ?
#
loop_
_entity_poly.entity_id
_entity_poly.type
_entity_poly.pdbx_seq_one_letter_code
_entity_poly.pdbx_strand_id
1 'polypeptide(L)'
;EAGNALTTADKSTADTNQDYTTAPKSIDGYDLISTKTTGDVAGQYPADGETKEVTYVYGKQGQHTTNYVDEDGNDLVPAEQTQGPKDTDYKTTPAEVPGYHLVPEKTTGDETGKYDTGKTTDTTYVYAKDQGNLIVNYVDESGQVIAGKDSSTKNSGEDYTTAPKSIDGYDLVPSKTTGDVTGQYPNDGQTKEVTYVYGQQGQHT
;
A
#
# COMPACT_ATOMS: atom_id res chain seq x y z
N GLU A 1 3.81 31.07 1.10
CA GLU A 1 5.03 31.76 1.57
C GLU A 1 5.75 32.56 0.47
N ALA A 2 5.38 32.42 -0.80
CA ALA A 2 6.02 33.09 -1.93
C ALA A 2 5.51 34.54 -2.16
N GLY A 3 4.71 35.10 -1.25
CA GLY A 3 4.18 36.46 -1.36
C GLY A 3 3.03 36.62 -2.36
N ASN A 4 2.49 35.52 -2.91
CA ASN A 4 1.36 35.57 -3.83
C ASN A 4 0.04 35.72 -3.04
N ALA A 5 -0.86 36.58 -3.51
CA ALA A 5 -2.20 36.71 -2.95
C ALA A 5 -3.01 35.43 -3.22
N LEU A 6 -3.54 34.83 -2.16
CA LEU A 6 -4.39 33.63 -2.21
C LEU A 6 -5.88 33.98 -2.42
N THR A 7 -6.26 35.21 -2.03
CA THR A 7 -7.62 35.73 -2.16
C THR A 7 -7.56 37.24 -2.31
N THR A 8 -8.68 37.87 -2.70
CA THR A 8 -8.79 39.31 -2.75
C THR A 8 -8.70 39.93 -1.36
N ALA A 9 -8.00 41.06 -1.28
CA ALA A 9 -7.95 41.85 -0.05
C ALA A 9 -9.32 42.49 0.27
N ASP A 10 -9.71 42.42 1.55
CA ASP A 10 -10.84 43.19 2.05
C ASP A 10 -10.41 44.64 2.26
N LYS A 11 -11.29 45.57 1.95
CA LYS A 11 -11.08 47.00 2.14
C LYS A 11 -12.25 47.56 2.97
N SER A 12 -11.94 48.37 3.91
CA SER A 12 -12.95 49.12 4.71
C SER A 12 -12.49 50.54 4.90
N THR A 13 -13.43 51.45 5.01
CA THR A 13 -13.24 52.88 5.33
C THR A 13 -14.20 53.29 6.43
N ALA A 14 -13.74 54.11 7.35
CA ALA A 14 -14.54 54.65 8.42
C ALA A 14 -13.93 56.00 8.88
N ASP A 15 -14.61 56.66 9.81
CA ASP A 15 -14.10 57.92 10.36
C ASP A 15 -12.80 57.71 11.16
N THR A 16 -11.92 58.70 11.14
CA THR A 16 -10.66 58.71 11.90
C THR A 16 -10.93 58.38 13.38
N ASN A 17 -10.07 57.56 13.97
CA ASN A 17 -10.16 57.07 15.36
C ASN A 17 -11.34 56.15 15.65
N GLN A 18 -12.13 55.75 14.67
CA GLN A 18 -13.10 54.65 14.87
C GLN A 18 -12.33 53.31 14.97
N ASP A 19 -12.77 52.44 15.85
CA ASP A 19 -12.12 51.13 16.06
C ASP A 19 -12.36 50.18 14.88
N TYR A 20 -11.33 49.38 14.52
CA TYR A 20 -11.45 48.27 13.60
C TYR A 20 -10.92 46.96 14.19
N THR A 21 -11.41 45.86 13.69
CA THR A 21 -10.88 44.52 13.94
C THR A 21 -10.92 43.75 12.64
N THR A 22 -9.84 43.03 12.34
CA THR A 22 -9.75 42.15 11.19
C THR A 22 -9.68 40.69 11.65
N ALA A 23 -10.04 39.76 10.76
CA ALA A 23 -9.95 38.32 11.01
C ALA A 23 -9.37 37.59 9.79
N PRO A 24 -8.60 36.52 10.00
CA PRO A 24 -8.11 35.70 8.89
C PRO A 24 -9.26 34.98 8.21
N LYS A 25 -9.18 34.81 6.88
CA LYS A 25 -10.11 33.98 6.10
C LYS A 25 -9.72 32.52 6.18
N SER A 26 -10.71 31.62 6.17
CA SER A 26 -10.47 30.20 5.89
C SER A 26 -10.15 30.05 4.40
N ILE A 27 -9.02 29.39 4.08
CA ILE A 27 -8.57 29.16 2.72
C ILE A 27 -8.31 27.66 2.57
N ASP A 28 -9.07 27.02 1.68
CA ASP A 28 -8.97 25.58 1.49
C ASP A 28 -7.55 25.14 1.09
N GLY A 29 -7.06 24.08 1.73
CA GLY A 29 -5.70 23.55 1.53
C GLY A 29 -4.58 24.39 2.15
N TYR A 30 -4.91 25.41 2.96
CA TYR A 30 -3.92 26.27 3.62
C TYR A 30 -4.19 26.45 5.12
N ASP A 31 -3.11 26.54 5.89
CA ASP A 31 -3.11 26.87 7.31
C ASP A 31 -2.62 28.30 7.55
N LEU A 32 -3.27 29.02 8.49
CA LEU A 32 -2.78 30.32 8.93
C LEU A 32 -1.46 30.16 9.68
N ILE A 33 -0.44 30.92 9.28
CA ILE A 33 0.82 31.04 10.02
C ILE A 33 0.76 32.34 10.83
N SER A 34 0.11 32.29 12.00
CA SER A 34 -0.14 33.48 12.83
C SER A 34 1.12 34.23 13.20
N THR A 35 2.26 33.52 13.38
CA THR A 35 3.57 34.15 13.70
C THR A 35 4.15 35.00 12.58
N LYS A 36 3.61 34.88 11.36
CA LYS A 36 4.01 35.67 10.17
C LYS A 36 2.98 36.74 9.80
N THR A 37 1.87 36.85 10.55
CA THR A 37 0.90 37.94 10.37
C THR A 37 1.58 39.27 10.67
N THR A 38 1.40 40.25 9.81
CA THR A 38 1.96 41.60 9.96
C THR A 38 0.85 42.65 10.00
N GLY A 39 1.10 43.78 10.65
CA GLY A 39 0.11 44.81 10.92
C GLY A 39 -0.72 44.57 12.18
N ASP A 40 -1.43 45.56 12.63
CA ASP A 40 -2.29 45.49 13.82
C ASP A 40 -3.65 44.91 13.44
N VAL A 41 -3.99 43.72 13.93
CA VAL A 41 -5.28 43.06 13.67
C VAL A 41 -6.48 43.79 14.27
N ALA A 42 -6.23 44.65 15.22
CA ALA A 42 -7.22 45.56 15.81
C ALA A 42 -6.57 46.91 16.15
N GLY A 43 -7.33 47.98 16.06
CA GLY A 43 -6.82 49.32 16.31
C GLY A 43 -7.83 50.34 15.88
N GLN A 44 -7.35 51.57 15.61
CA GLN A 44 -8.19 52.69 15.13
C GLN A 44 -7.84 53.07 13.70
N TYR A 45 -8.85 53.44 12.91
CA TYR A 45 -8.67 54.00 11.58
C TYR A 45 -7.71 55.18 11.60
N PRO A 46 -6.76 55.26 10.66
CA PRO A 46 -5.74 56.30 10.63
C PRO A 46 -6.32 57.67 10.22
N ALA A 47 -5.48 58.69 10.24
CA ALA A 47 -5.82 59.99 9.75
C ALA A 47 -6.26 59.96 8.25
N ASP A 48 -7.00 61.00 7.84
CA ASP A 48 -7.49 61.13 6.50
C ASP A 48 -6.35 61.06 5.46
N GLY A 49 -6.56 60.22 4.42
CA GLY A 49 -5.58 59.92 3.39
C GLY A 49 -4.52 58.88 3.73
N GLU A 50 -4.47 58.40 4.98
CA GLU A 50 -3.57 57.31 5.39
C GLU A 50 -4.24 55.93 5.26
N THR A 51 -3.43 54.89 5.12
CA THR A 51 -3.90 53.48 5.04
C THR A 51 -3.12 52.62 6.01
N LYS A 52 -3.83 51.81 6.80
CA LYS A 52 -3.21 50.67 7.53
C LYS A 52 -3.45 49.37 6.79
N GLU A 53 -2.48 48.49 6.84
CA GLU A 53 -2.54 47.19 6.18
C GLU A 53 -2.29 46.06 7.20
N VAL A 54 -3.08 45.00 7.11
CA VAL A 54 -2.87 43.73 7.84
C VAL A 54 -2.71 42.64 6.81
N THR A 55 -1.61 41.89 6.91
CA THR A 55 -1.34 40.76 6.03
C THR A 55 -1.36 39.48 6.82
N TYR A 56 -2.31 38.59 6.51
CA TYR A 56 -2.36 37.23 7.02
C TYR A 56 -1.57 36.31 6.10
N VAL A 57 -0.59 35.58 6.65
CA VAL A 57 0.28 34.67 5.90
C VAL A 57 -0.17 33.24 6.09
N TYR A 58 -0.26 32.51 4.98
CA TYR A 58 -0.71 31.12 4.98
C TYR A 58 0.38 30.21 4.37
N GLY A 59 0.46 29.00 4.86
CA GLY A 59 1.24 27.90 4.29
C GLY A 59 0.31 26.81 3.76
N LYS A 60 0.74 26.07 2.75
CA LYS A 60 -0.01 24.88 2.31
C LYS A 60 -0.11 23.90 3.45
N GLN A 61 -1.23 23.21 3.55
CA GLN A 61 -1.40 22.09 4.47
C GLN A 61 -0.35 21.00 4.23
N GLY A 62 -0.07 20.21 5.26
CA GLY A 62 0.79 19.06 5.15
C GLY A 62 0.15 17.98 4.27
N GLN A 63 0.98 17.19 3.58
CA GLN A 63 0.55 16.09 2.74
C GLN A 63 1.19 14.78 3.19
N HIS A 64 0.47 13.69 2.98
CA HIS A 64 0.99 12.34 3.17
C HIS A 64 0.66 11.50 1.95
N THR A 65 1.64 10.72 1.46
CA THR A 65 1.48 9.79 0.34
C THR A 65 1.63 8.36 0.85
N THR A 66 0.70 7.48 0.50
CA THR A 66 0.78 6.05 0.79
C THR A 66 1.02 5.31 -0.51
N ASN A 67 2.14 4.60 -0.59
CA ASN A 67 2.55 3.80 -1.75
C ASN A 67 2.35 2.31 -1.46
N TYR A 68 2.04 1.54 -2.51
CA TYR A 68 1.80 0.10 -2.44
C TYR A 68 2.61 -0.56 -3.56
N VAL A 69 3.75 -1.19 -3.22
CA VAL A 69 4.72 -1.68 -4.21
C VAL A 69 5.05 -3.15 -3.99
N ASP A 70 5.52 -3.83 -5.04
CA ASP A 70 6.13 -5.15 -4.89
C ASP A 70 7.57 -5.07 -4.34
N GLU A 71 8.21 -6.21 -4.14
CA GLU A 71 9.59 -6.30 -3.65
C GLU A 71 10.62 -5.70 -4.60
N ASP A 72 10.28 -5.52 -5.89
CA ASP A 72 11.11 -4.88 -6.90
C ASP A 72 10.85 -3.37 -7.01
N GLY A 73 9.88 -2.83 -6.24
CA GLY A 73 9.50 -1.43 -6.21
C GLY A 73 8.51 -1.02 -7.31
N ASN A 74 7.84 -1.96 -7.97
CA ASN A 74 6.80 -1.65 -8.95
C ASN A 74 5.48 -1.37 -8.25
N ASP A 75 4.76 -0.34 -8.70
CA ASP A 75 3.44 0.01 -8.17
C ASP A 75 2.43 -1.12 -8.44
N LEU A 76 1.73 -1.56 -7.40
CA LEU A 76 0.68 -2.59 -7.48
C LEU A 76 -0.71 -1.97 -7.58
N VAL A 77 -0.93 -0.89 -6.87
CA VAL A 77 -2.15 -0.07 -6.93
C VAL A 77 -1.76 1.41 -6.88
N PRO A 78 -2.63 2.33 -7.35
CA PRO A 78 -2.33 3.76 -7.31
C PRO A 78 -2.03 4.24 -5.89
N ALA A 79 -1.02 5.10 -5.75
CA ALA A 79 -0.72 5.74 -4.48
C ALA A 79 -1.88 6.61 -3.99
N GLU A 80 -2.12 6.59 -2.71
CA GLU A 80 -3.09 7.46 -2.05
C GLU A 80 -2.42 8.72 -1.55
N GLN A 81 -3.07 9.87 -1.75
CA GLN A 81 -2.60 11.14 -1.22
C GLN A 81 -3.65 11.75 -0.32
N THR A 82 -3.22 12.15 0.87
CA THR A 82 -4.03 12.85 1.83
C THR A 82 -3.39 14.18 2.22
N GLN A 83 -4.19 15.12 2.66
CA GLN A 83 -3.72 16.40 3.20
C GLN A 83 -4.52 16.79 4.43
N GLY A 84 -3.93 17.55 5.29
CA GLY A 84 -4.61 18.02 6.49
C GLY A 84 -3.94 19.24 7.14
N PRO A 85 -4.72 19.95 8.00
CA PRO A 85 -4.21 21.02 8.80
C PRO A 85 -3.06 20.58 9.71
N LYS A 86 -2.17 21.53 9.99
CA LYS A 86 -1.07 21.30 10.95
C LYS A 86 -1.57 20.69 12.25
N ASP A 87 -0.82 19.73 12.79
CA ASP A 87 -1.05 19.02 14.04
C ASP A 87 -2.29 18.11 14.06
N THR A 88 -3.01 17.95 12.92
CA THR A 88 -4.03 16.90 12.78
C THR A 88 -3.39 15.57 12.43
N ASP A 89 -4.01 14.47 12.90
CA ASP A 89 -3.46 13.14 12.71
C ASP A 89 -3.76 12.60 11.31
N TYR A 90 -2.80 11.83 10.75
CA TYR A 90 -3.04 10.91 9.64
C TYR A 90 -2.80 9.46 10.09
N LYS A 91 -3.46 8.55 9.41
CA LYS A 91 -3.25 7.11 9.56
C LYS A 91 -3.41 6.46 8.20
N THR A 92 -2.45 5.59 7.85
CA THR A 92 -2.50 4.75 6.66
C THR A 92 -2.79 3.31 7.02
N THR A 93 -3.27 2.54 6.07
CA THR A 93 -3.49 1.11 6.21
C THR A 93 -3.05 0.40 4.92
N PRO A 94 -2.50 -0.83 5.03
CA PRO A 94 -2.18 -1.59 3.83
C PRO A 94 -3.44 -1.89 3.02
N ALA A 95 -3.31 -1.88 1.69
CA ALA A 95 -4.38 -2.25 0.78
C ALA A 95 -4.45 -3.77 0.59
N GLU A 96 -5.64 -4.30 0.29
CA GLU A 96 -5.81 -5.67 -0.19
C GLU A 96 -5.39 -5.73 -1.67
N VAL A 97 -4.32 -6.48 -1.97
CA VAL A 97 -3.79 -6.64 -3.33
C VAL A 97 -3.94 -8.12 -3.74
N PRO A 98 -4.85 -8.45 -4.69
CA PRO A 98 -5.07 -9.83 -5.09
C PRO A 98 -3.79 -10.50 -5.62
N GLY A 99 -3.47 -11.70 -5.10
CA GLY A 99 -2.28 -12.47 -5.46
C GLY A 99 -0.98 -12.00 -4.80
N TYR A 100 -1.09 -11.14 -3.80
CA TYR A 100 0.02 -10.64 -3.01
C TYR A 100 -0.33 -10.60 -1.52
N HIS A 101 0.66 -10.79 -0.67
CA HIS A 101 0.56 -10.58 0.77
C HIS A 101 1.53 -9.49 1.23
N LEU A 102 1.13 -8.76 2.27
CA LEU A 102 1.97 -7.72 2.87
C LEU A 102 3.23 -8.33 3.50
N VAL A 103 4.36 -7.65 3.35
CA VAL A 103 5.65 -7.94 4.00
C VAL A 103 5.92 -6.83 5.03
N PRO A 104 5.39 -6.93 6.26
CA PRO A 104 5.41 -5.82 7.23
C PRO A 104 6.81 -5.30 7.55
N GLU A 105 7.81 -6.20 7.61
CA GLU A 105 9.20 -5.86 7.92
C GLU A 105 9.89 -5.03 6.82
N LYS A 106 9.30 -4.93 5.63
CA LYS A 106 9.76 -4.10 4.52
C LYS A 106 9.00 -2.79 4.40
N THR A 107 7.92 -2.60 5.17
CA THR A 107 7.19 -1.33 5.21
C THR A 107 8.12 -0.22 5.71
N THR A 108 8.11 0.90 5.03
CA THR A 108 8.91 2.08 5.36
C THR A 108 8.04 3.31 5.56
N GLY A 109 8.56 4.31 6.29
CA GLY A 109 7.81 5.49 6.68
C GLY A 109 6.92 5.25 7.89
N ASP A 110 6.22 6.28 8.33
CA ASP A 110 5.36 6.25 9.50
C ASP A 110 3.89 6.00 9.08
N GLU A 111 3.30 4.90 9.54
CA GLU A 111 1.89 4.57 9.26
C GLU A 111 0.90 5.52 9.96
N THR A 112 1.37 6.24 10.98
CA THR A 112 0.61 7.26 11.70
C THR A 112 1.50 8.45 12.00
N GLY A 113 0.93 9.64 11.97
CA GLY A 113 1.68 10.85 12.30
C GLY A 113 0.79 12.08 12.29
N LYS A 114 1.41 13.25 12.23
CA LYS A 114 0.73 14.52 12.15
C LYS A 114 1.16 15.30 10.91
N TYR A 115 0.19 15.95 10.28
CA TYR A 115 0.49 16.89 9.22
C TYR A 115 1.27 18.10 9.75
N ASP A 116 2.26 18.55 8.99
CA ASP A 116 2.99 19.79 9.27
C ASP A 116 3.00 20.69 8.02
N THR A 117 2.74 21.97 8.22
CA THR A 117 2.54 22.95 7.16
C THR A 117 3.66 22.92 6.12
N GLY A 118 3.30 22.67 4.87
CA GLY A 118 4.20 22.66 3.71
C GLY A 118 5.10 21.44 3.62
N LYS A 119 4.92 20.44 4.50
CA LYS A 119 5.68 19.18 4.44
C LYS A 119 4.90 18.07 3.75
N THR A 120 5.61 17.23 3.06
CA THR A 120 5.13 15.95 2.53
C THR A 120 5.89 14.82 3.19
N THR A 121 5.15 13.83 3.68
CA THR A 121 5.68 12.56 4.23
C THR A 121 5.12 11.42 3.40
N ASP A 122 5.70 10.22 3.55
CA ASP A 122 5.25 9.03 2.85
C ASP A 122 5.33 7.77 3.72
N THR A 123 4.47 6.82 3.39
CA THR A 123 4.53 5.43 3.85
C THR A 123 4.53 4.53 2.62
N THR A 124 5.40 3.52 2.60
CA THR A 124 5.44 2.54 1.52
C THR A 124 5.21 1.15 2.09
N TYR A 125 4.08 0.55 1.72
CA TYR A 125 3.78 -0.85 1.99
C TYR A 125 4.37 -1.73 0.89
N VAL A 126 5.14 -2.74 1.29
CA VAL A 126 5.78 -3.68 0.37
C VAL A 126 5.08 -5.02 0.42
N TYR A 127 4.83 -5.60 -0.75
CA TYR A 127 4.10 -6.85 -0.91
C TYR A 127 4.94 -7.89 -1.67
N ALA A 128 4.85 -9.14 -1.26
CA ALA A 128 5.39 -10.28 -2.00
C ALA A 128 4.28 -11.03 -2.73
N LYS A 129 4.61 -11.64 -3.87
CA LYS A 129 3.66 -12.52 -4.59
C LYS A 129 3.31 -13.72 -3.74
N ASP A 130 2.04 -14.05 -3.70
CA ASP A 130 1.56 -15.29 -3.12
C ASP A 130 2.18 -16.50 -3.81
N GLN A 131 2.59 -17.51 -3.04
CA GLN A 131 3.19 -18.73 -3.55
C GLN A 131 2.48 -19.96 -3.01
N GLY A 132 2.19 -20.89 -3.91
CA GLY A 132 1.65 -22.19 -3.57
C GLY A 132 2.68 -23.32 -3.74
N ASN A 133 2.42 -24.44 -3.09
CA ASN A 133 3.26 -25.63 -3.11
C ASN A 133 2.59 -26.75 -3.91
N LEU A 134 3.40 -27.54 -4.61
CA LEU A 134 2.99 -28.79 -5.27
C LEU A 134 3.89 -29.92 -4.80
N ILE A 135 3.29 -31.02 -4.37
CA ILE A 135 3.98 -32.26 -4.00
C ILE A 135 3.50 -33.38 -4.92
N VAL A 136 4.44 -34.15 -5.47
CA VAL A 136 4.15 -35.34 -6.29
C VAL A 136 4.72 -36.55 -5.59
N ASN A 137 3.84 -37.47 -5.18
CA ASN A 137 4.17 -38.71 -4.47
C ASN A 137 4.15 -39.90 -5.44
N TYR A 138 4.99 -40.90 -5.17
CA TYR A 138 5.13 -42.14 -5.94
C TYR A 138 5.05 -43.30 -4.99
N VAL A 139 3.93 -44.04 -5.02
CA VAL A 139 3.63 -45.14 -4.05
C VAL A 139 3.20 -46.39 -4.78
N ASP A 140 3.35 -47.52 -4.13
CA ASP A 140 2.74 -48.79 -4.57
C ASP A 140 1.25 -48.86 -4.21
N GLU A 141 0.57 -49.96 -4.62
CA GLU A 141 -0.85 -50.18 -4.33
C GLU A 141 -1.17 -50.35 -2.84
N SER A 142 -0.17 -50.56 -2.01
CA SER A 142 -0.31 -50.62 -0.54
C SER A 142 -0.12 -49.25 0.11
N GLY A 143 0.29 -48.24 -0.67
CA GLY A 143 0.62 -46.88 -0.19
C GLY A 143 2.07 -46.73 0.28
N GLN A 144 2.92 -47.75 0.08
CA GLN A 144 4.34 -47.67 0.40
C GLN A 144 5.08 -46.76 -0.63
N VAL A 145 5.91 -45.85 -0.13
CA VAL A 145 6.73 -44.97 -1.00
C VAL A 145 7.78 -45.83 -1.73
N ILE A 146 7.78 -45.74 -3.06
CA ILE A 146 8.68 -46.49 -3.95
C ILE A 146 9.69 -45.61 -4.69
N ALA A 147 9.48 -44.26 -4.67
CA ALA A 147 10.44 -43.31 -5.16
C ALA A 147 10.33 -42.00 -4.36
N GLY A 148 11.42 -41.20 -4.39
CA GLY A 148 11.44 -39.90 -3.73
C GLY A 148 10.39 -38.96 -4.33
N LYS A 149 9.65 -38.26 -3.48
CA LYS A 149 8.67 -37.24 -3.90
C LYS A 149 9.36 -36.07 -4.61
N ASP A 150 8.65 -35.47 -5.55
CA ASP A 150 9.03 -34.17 -6.11
C ASP A 150 8.25 -33.07 -5.39
N SER A 151 8.88 -31.91 -5.20
CA SER A 151 8.23 -30.74 -4.61
C SER A 151 8.66 -29.49 -5.36
N SER A 152 7.74 -28.57 -5.51
CA SER A 152 7.99 -27.25 -6.10
C SER A 152 7.11 -26.19 -5.48
N THR A 153 7.62 -24.95 -5.43
CA THR A 153 6.90 -23.77 -4.99
C THR A 153 6.96 -22.73 -6.11
N LYS A 154 5.81 -22.18 -6.48
CA LYS A 154 5.68 -21.15 -7.50
C LYS A 154 4.55 -20.18 -7.18
N ASN A 155 4.47 -19.09 -7.96
CA ASN A 155 3.43 -18.10 -7.76
C ASN A 155 2.03 -18.73 -7.89
N SER A 156 1.14 -18.33 -7.00
CA SER A 156 -0.27 -18.72 -7.02
C SER A 156 -0.89 -18.45 -8.40
N GLY A 157 -1.65 -19.43 -8.91
CA GLY A 157 -2.25 -19.33 -10.25
C GLY A 157 -1.33 -19.69 -11.42
N GLU A 158 -0.03 -19.92 -11.20
CA GLU A 158 0.89 -20.41 -12.24
C GLU A 158 0.54 -21.86 -12.61
N ASP A 159 0.53 -22.19 -13.90
CA ASP A 159 0.18 -23.52 -14.37
C ASP A 159 1.24 -24.56 -14.02
N TYR A 160 0.80 -25.79 -13.69
CA TYR A 160 1.66 -26.94 -13.55
C TYR A 160 1.16 -28.15 -14.36
N THR A 161 2.10 -28.99 -14.73
CA THR A 161 1.85 -30.32 -15.27
C THR A 161 2.81 -31.31 -14.63
N THR A 162 2.30 -32.41 -14.10
CA THR A 162 3.09 -33.49 -13.51
C THR A 162 3.13 -34.68 -14.47
N ALA A 163 4.13 -35.54 -14.31
CA ALA A 163 4.27 -36.77 -15.05
C ALA A 163 4.71 -37.93 -14.15
N PRO A 164 4.26 -39.18 -14.41
CA PRO A 164 4.73 -40.32 -13.67
C PRO A 164 6.21 -40.60 -13.95
N LYS A 165 6.95 -41.13 -12.99
CA LYS A 165 8.33 -41.62 -13.15
C LYS A 165 8.33 -43.04 -13.69
N SER A 166 9.36 -43.39 -14.45
CA SER A 166 9.69 -44.80 -14.69
C SER A 166 10.39 -45.37 -13.46
N ILE A 167 9.84 -46.41 -12.85
CA ILE A 167 10.36 -47.04 -11.65
C ILE A 167 10.60 -48.51 -11.94
N ASP A 168 11.83 -48.95 -11.74
CA ASP A 168 12.22 -50.36 -12.06
C ASP A 168 11.42 -51.36 -11.21
N GLY A 169 10.88 -52.38 -11.87
CA GLY A 169 10.04 -53.40 -11.21
C GLY A 169 8.59 -53.00 -10.95
N TYR A 170 8.16 -51.81 -11.42
CA TYR A 170 6.83 -51.29 -11.25
C TYR A 170 6.21 -50.72 -12.51
N ASP A 171 4.91 -50.91 -12.68
CA ASP A 171 4.10 -50.35 -13.74
C ASP A 171 3.09 -49.33 -13.16
N LEU A 172 2.90 -48.21 -13.83
CA LEU A 172 1.90 -47.22 -13.44
C LEU A 172 0.49 -47.83 -13.47
N VAL A 173 -0.32 -47.55 -12.45
CA VAL A 173 -1.75 -47.87 -12.41
C VAL A 173 -2.55 -46.55 -12.54
N PRO A 174 -2.83 -46.06 -13.76
CA PRO A 174 -3.41 -44.73 -13.98
C PRO A 174 -4.75 -44.52 -13.27
N SER A 175 -5.57 -45.58 -13.16
CA SER A 175 -6.90 -45.55 -12.50
C SER A 175 -6.82 -45.30 -11.00
N LYS A 176 -5.65 -45.45 -10.37
CA LYS A 176 -5.41 -45.18 -8.95
C LYS A 176 -4.65 -43.89 -8.68
N THR A 177 -4.22 -43.18 -9.72
CA THR A 177 -3.62 -41.85 -9.57
C THR A 177 -4.64 -40.91 -8.94
N THR A 178 -4.22 -40.17 -7.93
CA THR A 178 -5.06 -39.15 -7.24
C THR A 178 -4.46 -37.76 -7.34
N GLY A 179 -5.30 -36.75 -7.22
CA GLY A 179 -4.94 -35.36 -7.45
C GLY A 179 -4.98 -34.97 -8.93
N ASP A 180 -4.97 -33.70 -9.20
CA ASP A 180 -4.99 -33.16 -10.57
C ASP A 180 -3.58 -33.16 -11.15
N VAL A 181 -3.33 -33.96 -12.19
CA VAL A 181 -2.00 -34.04 -12.84
C VAL A 181 -1.63 -32.77 -13.60
N THR A 182 -2.61 -31.93 -13.90
CA THR A 182 -2.47 -30.58 -14.45
C THR A 182 -3.35 -29.62 -13.67
N GLY A 183 -2.94 -28.37 -13.52
CA GLY A 183 -3.72 -27.37 -12.79
C GLY A 183 -2.90 -26.13 -12.51
N GLN A 184 -3.30 -25.38 -11.52
CA GLN A 184 -2.60 -24.17 -11.08
C GLN A 184 -2.12 -24.30 -9.65
N TYR A 185 -0.96 -23.69 -9.35
CA TYR A 185 -0.44 -23.59 -8.00
C TYR A 185 -1.50 -22.92 -7.10
N PRO A 186 -1.70 -23.47 -5.88
CA PRO A 186 -2.75 -22.98 -4.98
C PRO A 186 -2.41 -21.60 -4.40
N ASN A 187 -3.33 -21.06 -3.60
CA ASN A 187 -3.11 -19.80 -2.88
C ASN A 187 -1.95 -19.90 -1.90
N ASP A 188 -1.51 -18.75 -1.42
CA ASP A 188 -0.35 -18.59 -0.57
C ASP A 188 -0.28 -19.59 0.58
N GLY A 189 0.89 -20.21 0.72
CA GLY A 189 1.18 -21.23 1.76
C GLY A 189 0.45 -22.54 1.58
N GLN A 190 -0.53 -22.67 0.68
CA GLN A 190 -1.29 -23.90 0.47
C GLN A 190 -0.48 -24.93 -0.37
N THR A 191 -0.83 -26.20 -0.21
CA THR A 191 -0.18 -27.31 -0.92
C THR A 191 -1.21 -28.11 -1.69
N LYS A 192 -0.94 -28.37 -2.97
CA LYS A 192 -1.60 -29.41 -3.76
C LYS A 192 -0.74 -30.65 -3.83
N GLU A 193 -1.40 -31.80 -3.85
CA GLU A 193 -0.73 -33.10 -3.93
C GLU A 193 -1.25 -33.90 -5.12
N VAL A 194 -0.32 -34.56 -5.81
CA VAL A 194 -0.58 -35.57 -6.83
C VAL A 194 0.10 -36.85 -6.40
N THR A 195 -0.61 -37.98 -6.44
CA THR A 195 -0.03 -39.27 -6.08
C THR A 195 -0.19 -40.25 -7.23
N TYR A 196 0.94 -40.64 -7.81
CA TYR A 196 1.02 -41.73 -8.78
C TYR A 196 1.13 -43.06 -8.06
N VAL A 197 0.24 -44.00 -8.40
CA VAL A 197 0.19 -45.35 -7.82
C VAL A 197 0.69 -46.37 -8.84
N TYR A 198 1.52 -47.28 -8.38
CA TYR A 198 2.18 -48.28 -9.19
C TYR A 198 1.88 -49.73 -8.70
N GLY A 199 1.71 -50.63 -9.62
CA GLY A 199 1.64 -52.07 -9.36
C GLY A 199 3.00 -52.74 -9.54
N GLN A 200 3.33 -53.73 -8.71
CA GLN A 200 4.53 -54.51 -8.86
C GLN A 200 4.45 -55.37 -10.13
N GLN A 201 5.51 -55.38 -10.94
CA GLN A 201 5.58 -56.23 -12.14
C GLN A 201 5.57 -57.70 -11.76
N GLY A 202 4.73 -58.49 -12.42
CA GLY A 202 4.71 -59.94 -12.22
C GLY A 202 6.03 -60.58 -12.69
N GLN A 203 6.69 -61.33 -11.82
CA GLN A 203 7.84 -62.16 -12.21
C GLN A 203 7.35 -63.42 -12.91
N HIS A 204 7.82 -63.64 -14.15
CA HIS A 204 7.71 -64.92 -14.85
C HIS A 204 9.00 -65.70 -14.58
N THR A 205 8.91 -66.80 -13.87
CA THR A 205 10.00 -67.78 -13.75
C THR A 205 9.85 -68.85 -14.80
#